data_182f78a80be3018313585972b55de3a0
#
_entry.id   182f78a80be3018313585972b55de3a0
#
_cell.length_a   1.000
_cell.length_b   1.000
_cell.length_c   1.000
_cell.angle_alpha   90.00
_cell.angle_beta   90.00
_cell.angle_gamma   90.00
#
_symmetry.space_group_name_H-M   'P 1'
#
loop_
_entity.id
_entity.type
_entity.pdbx_description
1 polymer ?
#
loop_
_entity_poly.entity_id
_entity_poly.type
_entity_poly.pdbx_seq_one_letter_code
_entity_poly.pdbx_strand_id
1 'polypeptide(L)'
;MSIKSKLLGAVAGTTLALGAQAALAGGHSEITVAYFLEWPMPFEYAKQMGTYDEELGVKVNWVSFESGVKMSAAMASGDVHLSVSQGVPPFVVAASAGQDLQILDVAVSYADNDNCVVRSDLEIDKDSTAELAGKKVAVPLGTAAHYGFLKQMSHFGVDVGSMEVVDMDPPDGAAAISQGAVDMFCGWGGSLRRAKEH
;
A
#
# COMPACT_ATOMS: atom_id res chain seq x y z
N MET A 1 -7.54 64.61 68.74
CA MET A 1 -6.33 64.82 67.91
C MET A 1 -6.44 63.94 66.69
N SER A 2 -6.52 64.54 65.53
CA SER A 2 -6.78 63.97 64.24
C SER A 2 -5.46 63.61 63.54
N ILE A 3 -5.34 62.41 62.96
CA ILE A 3 -4.38 62.18 61.91
C ILE A 3 -5.11 61.44 60.80
N LYS A 4 -5.35 62.18 59.73
CA LYS A 4 -5.84 61.64 58.44
C LYS A 4 -4.65 61.14 57.63
N SER A 5 -4.57 59.86 57.37
CA SER A 5 -3.64 59.33 56.35
C SER A 5 -4.43 58.92 55.09
N LYS A 6 -4.14 59.61 54.02
CA LYS A 6 -4.65 59.28 52.69
C LYS A 6 -3.85 58.14 52.10
N LEU A 7 -4.51 57.00 51.81
CA LEU A 7 -3.96 55.95 51.00
C LEU A 7 -4.39 56.17 49.54
N LEU A 8 -3.42 56.50 48.71
CA LEU A 8 -3.59 56.45 47.24
C LEU A 8 -3.52 55.00 46.83
N GLY A 9 -4.61 54.45 46.33
CA GLY A 9 -4.63 53.16 45.70
C GLY A 9 -4.13 53.29 44.25
N ALA A 10 -2.98 52.62 44.00
CA ALA A 10 -2.50 52.43 42.61
C ALA A 10 -3.21 51.19 42.06
N VAL A 11 -4.08 51.39 41.09
CA VAL A 11 -4.67 50.32 40.28
C VAL A 11 -3.65 49.94 39.22
N ALA A 12 -2.94 48.86 39.45
CA ALA A 12 -2.11 48.22 38.44
C ALA A 12 -3.03 47.45 37.49
N GLY A 13 -3.27 48.00 36.34
CA GLY A 13 -3.95 47.30 35.23
C GLY A 13 -3.05 46.21 34.67
N THR A 14 -3.33 44.98 34.99
CA THR A 14 -2.73 43.80 34.33
C THR A 14 -3.43 43.63 33.00
N THR A 15 -2.82 44.11 31.92
CA THR A 15 -3.19 43.75 30.54
C THR A 15 -2.77 42.26 30.33
N LEU A 16 -3.75 41.37 30.38
CA LEU A 16 -3.59 40.04 29.83
C LEU A 16 -3.39 40.16 28.31
N ALA A 17 -2.15 40.09 27.87
CA ALA A 17 -1.87 39.82 26.47
C ALA A 17 -2.28 38.36 26.23
N LEU A 18 -3.48 38.17 25.63
CA LEU A 18 -3.81 36.90 24.98
C LEU A 18 -2.86 36.79 23.79
N GLY A 19 -1.73 36.16 24.04
CA GLY A 19 -0.91 35.59 22.98
C GLY A 19 -1.73 34.53 22.29
N ALA A 20 -2.30 34.87 21.13
CA ALA A 20 -2.74 33.85 20.18
C ALA A 20 -1.51 33.01 19.82
N GLN A 21 -1.35 31.89 20.49
CA GLN A 21 -0.51 30.82 19.99
C GLN A 21 -1.17 30.37 18.69
N ALA A 22 -0.72 30.93 17.58
CA ALA A 22 -0.88 30.26 16.29
C ALA A 22 -0.29 28.85 16.51
N ALA A 23 -1.16 27.87 16.63
CA ALA A 23 -0.77 26.50 16.47
C ALA A 23 -0.16 26.47 15.05
N LEU A 24 1.15 26.52 14.97
CA LEU A 24 1.89 26.10 13.82
C LEU A 24 1.45 24.64 13.65
N ALA A 25 0.46 24.41 12.78
CA ALA A 25 0.27 23.12 12.17
C ALA A 25 1.67 22.77 11.66
N GLY A 26 2.34 21.81 12.31
CA GLY A 26 3.67 21.39 11.94
C GLY A 26 3.55 20.80 10.55
N GLY A 27 3.68 21.67 9.54
CA GLY A 27 3.78 21.24 8.16
C GLY A 27 5.02 20.37 8.09
N HIS A 28 4.85 19.14 7.65
CA HIS A 28 6.00 18.28 7.36
C HIS A 28 6.87 19.03 6.35
N SER A 29 8.16 19.19 6.64
CA SER A 29 9.11 19.76 5.70
C SER A 29 9.35 18.82 4.51
N GLU A 30 8.96 17.57 4.67
CA GLU A 30 9.02 16.52 3.66
C GLU A 30 7.90 15.49 3.89
N ILE A 31 7.49 14.81 2.84
CA ILE A 31 6.55 13.68 2.89
C ILE A 31 7.20 12.46 2.24
N THR A 32 6.92 11.27 2.77
CA THR A 32 7.36 10.01 2.19
C THR A 32 6.17 9.31 1.54
N VAL A 33 6.32 8.95 0.26
CA VAL A 33 5.28 8.31 -0.55
C VAL A 33 5.76 6.92 -0.99
N ALA A 34 4.99 5.90 -0.62
CA ALA A 34 5.20 4.53 -1.07
C ALA A 34 4.56 4.29 -2.43
N TYR A 35 5.21 3.50 -3.28
CA TYR A 35 4.70 3.12 -4.60
C TYR A 35 5.21 1.73 -5.01
N PHE A 36 4.59 1.14 -6.06
CA PHE A 36 5.07 -0.11 -6.67
C PHE A 36 6.00 0.19 -7.83
N LEU A 37 7.21 -0.34 -7.79
CA LEU A 37 8.21 -0.15 -8.83
C LEU A 37 7.78 -0.77 -10.18
N GLU A 38 7.12 -1.92 -10.15
CA GLU A 38 6.71 -2.68 -11.33
C GLU A 38 5.25 -2.42 -11.77
N TRP A 39 4.66 -1.34 -11.29
CA TRP A 39 3.33 -0.91 -11.65
C TRP A 39 3.38 0.48 -12.30
N PRO A 40 3.74 0.55 -13.59
CA PRO A 40 3.89 1.84 -14.27
C PRO A 40 2.54 2.55 -14.41
N MET A 41 2.46 3.74 -13.83
CA MET A 41 1.28 4.61 -13.85
C MET A 41 1.65 6.04 -14.22
N PRO A 42 0.69 6.88 -14.65
CA PRO A 42 0.95 8.26 -15.06
C PRO A 42 1.66 9.12 -14.01
N PHE A 43 1.49 8.84 -12.72
CA PHE A 43 2.17 9.58 -11.65
C PHE A 43 3.70 9.48 -11.71
N GLU A 44 4.24 8.42 -12.30
CA GLU A 44 5.68 8.22 -12.45
C GLU A 44 6.33 9.34 -13.28
N TYR A 45 5.63 9.88 -14.28
CA TYR A 45 6.12 11.01 -15.06
C TYR A 45 6.26 12.26 -14.19
N ALA A 46 5.22 12.63 -13.46
CA ALA A 46 5.25 13.79 -12.57
C ALA A 46 6.27 13.62 -11.43
N LYS A 47 6.42 12.39 -10.91
CA LYS A 47 7.49 12.04 -9.96
C LYS A 47 8.87 12.31 -10.54
N GLN A 48 9.13 11.85 -11.77
CA GLN A 48 10.44 12.04 -12.43
C GLN A 48 10.75 13.50 -12.73
N MET A 49 9.72 14.28 -13.01
CA MET A 49 9.84 15.72 -13.31
C MET A 49 9.94 16.59 -12.05
N GLY A 50 9.75 16.04 -10.85
CA GLY A 50 9.74 16.82 -9.61
C GLY A 50 8.48 17.67 -9.41
N THR A 51 7.44 17.45 -10.21
CA THR A 51 6.21 18.26 -10.20
C THR A 51 5.53 18.25 -8.82
N TYR A 52 5.58 17.14 -8.11
CA TYR A 52 4.97 17.05 -6.77
C TYR A 52 5.68 17.93 -5.75
N ASP A 53 7.00 18.01 -5.79
CA ASP A 53 7.79 18.88 -4.91
C ASP A 53 7.45 20.35 -5.15
N GLU A 54 7.33 20.75 -6.42
CA GLU A 54 6.98 22.11 -6.82
C GLU A 54 5.56 22.49 -6.41
N GLU A 55 4.58 21.64 -6.72
CA GLU A 55 3.15 21.93 -6.45
C GLU A 55 2.80 21.88 -4.97
N LEU A 56 3.41 21.00 -4.20
CA LEU A 56 3.15 20.86 -2.77
C LEU A 56 4.02 21.79 -1.91
N GLY A 57 5.10 22.33 -2.47
CA GLY A 57 6.05 23.19 -1.74
C GLY A 57 6.80 22.44 -0.62
N VAL A 58 6.86 21.12 -0.67
CA VAL A 58 7.59 20.26 0.25
C VAL A 58 8.34 19.19 -0.53
N LYS A 59 9.43 18.69 0.04
CA LYS A 59 10.15 17.59 -0.57
C LYS A 59 9.34 16.29 -0.51
N VAL A 60 9.22 15.59 -1.62
CA VAL A 60 8.56 14.28 -1.71
C VAL A 60 9.61 13.18 -1.84
N ASN A 61 9.74 12.36 -0.79
CA ASN A 61 10.61 11.19 -0.79
C ASN A 61 9.83 9.97 -1.30
N TRP A 62 10.28 9.37 -2.38
CA TRP A 62 9.63 8.19 -2.99
C TRP A 62 10.33 6.90 -2.57
N VAL A 63 9.56 5.94 -2.03
CA VAL A 63 10.08 4.64 -1.60
C VAL A 63 9.27 3.52 -2.25
N SER A 64 9.96 2.62 -2.96
CA SER A 64 9.31 1.49 -3.62
C SER A 64 9.10 0.31 -2.67
N PHE A 65 8.00 -0.40 -2.89
CA PHE A 65 7.66 -1.63 -2.18
C PHE A 65 7.16 -2.69 -3.17
N GLU A 66 7.30 -3.96 -2.81
CA GLU A 66 6.86 -5.08 -3.62
C GLU A 66 5.38 -5.43 -3.40
N SER A 67 4.78 -5.00 -2.26
CA SER A 67 3.38 -5.30 -1.96
C SER A 67 2.70 -4.21 -1.13
N GLY A 68 1.37 -4.13 -1.23
CA GLY A 68 0.56 -3.22 -0.42
C GLY A 68 0.58 -3.56 1.08
N VAL A 69 0.82 -4.80 1.43
CA VAL A 69 0.99 -5.24 2.83
C VAL A 69 2.25 -4.60 3.44
N LYS A 70 3.36 -4.59 2.70
CA LYS A 70 4.60 -3.92 3.11
C LYS A 70 4.43 -2.40 3.19
N MET A 71 3.70 -1.79 2.25
CA MET A 71 3.36 -0.36 2.33
C MET A 71 2.56 -0.05 3.61
N SER A 72 1.54 -0.85 3.93
CA SER A 72 0.75 -0.70 5.15
C SER A 72 1.60 -0.83 6.41
N ALA A 73 2.54 -1.76 6.45
CA ALA A 73 3.46 -1.91 7.57
C ALA A 73 4.36 -0.66 7.75
N ALA A 74 4.88 -0.11 6.66
CA ALA A 74 5.67 1.12 6.67
C ALA A 74 4.84 2.36 7.06
N MET A 75 3.55 2.41 6.72
CA MET A 75 2.64 3.44 7.20
C MET A 75 2.36 3.28 8.70
N ALA A 76 2.23 2.05 9.20
CA ALA A 76 2.01 1.78 10.63
C ALA A 76 3.21 2.20 11.50
N SER A 77 4.44 2.09 10.98
CA SER A 77 5.65 2.55 11.69
C SER A 77 5.83 4.08 11.65
N GLY A 78 5.10 4.78 10.78
CA GLY A 78 5.24 6.21 10.54
C GLY A 78 6.33 6.59 9.53
N ASP A 79 7.00 5.61 8.91
CA ASP A 79 8.04 5.85 7.92
C ASP A 79 7.48 6.33 6.57
N VAL A 80 6.22 6.01 6.30
CA VAL A 80 5.48 6.37 5.08
C VAL A 80 4.21 7.11 5.45
N HIS A 81 3.99 8.27 4.81
CA HIS A 81 2.84 9.12 5.04
C HIS A 81 1.69 8.83 4.06
N LEU A 82 2.02 8.43 2.84
CA LEU A 82 1.08 8.23 1.75
C LEU A 82 1.49 7.02 0.91
N SER A 83 0.50 6.24 0.48
CA SER A 83 0.71 5.04 -0.33
C SER A 83 -0.06 5.18 -1.63
N VAL A 84 0.63 5.11 -2.76
CA VAL A 84 0.03 5.23 -4.10
C VAL A 84 -0.21 3.85 -4.68
N SER A 85 -1.42 3.64 -5.22
CA SER A 85 -1.82 2.40 -5.90
C SER A 85 -1.89 1.16 -5.00
N GLN A 86 -1.96 1.34 -3.69
CA GLN A 86 -2.24 0.22 -2.80
C GLN A 86 -3.62 -0.37 -3.12
N GLY A 87 -3.70 -1.68 -3.30
CA GLY A 87 -4.95 -2.37 -3.58
C GLY A 87 -5.94 -2.34 -2.41
N VAL A 88 -7.24 -2.50 -2.71
CA VAL A 88 -8.29 -2.56 -1.68
C VAL A 88 -8.06 -3.68 -0.65
N PRO A 89 -7.68 -4.93 -1.02
CA PRO A 89 -7.45 -5.98 -0.02
C PRO A 89 -6.38 -5.65 1.02
N PRO A 90 -5.16 -5.17 0.69
CA PRO A 90 -4.19 -4.77 1.70
C PRO A 90 -4.69 -3.64 2.61
N PHE A 91 -5.42 -2.67 2.05
CA PHE A 91 -6.07 -1.61 2.84
C PHE A 91 -7.06 -2.21 3.87
N VAL A 92 -7.94 -3.11 3.42
CA VAL A 92 -8.93 -3.75 4.31
C VAL A 92 -8.25 -4.57 5.39
N VAL A 93 -7.19 -5.31 5.06
CA VAL A 93 -6.42 -6.09 6.05
C VAL A 93 -5.83 -5.15 7.11
N ALA A 94 -5.18 -4.06 6.71
CA ALA A 94 -4.57 -3.11 7.63
C ALA A 94 -5.59 -2.38 8.49
N ALA A 95 -6.69 -1.89 7.90
CA ALA A 95 -7.77 -1.22 8.63
C ALA A 95 -8.47 -2.17 9.61
N SER A 96 -8.68 -3.45 9.24
CA SER A 96 -9.25 -4.48 10.12
C SER A 96 -8.33 -4.82 11.29
N ALA A 97 -7.02 -4.64 11.13
CA ALA A 97 -6.03 -4.77 12.19
C ALA A 97 -5.94 -3.53 13.10
N GLY A 98 -6.75 -2.51 12.85
CA GLY A 98 -6.85 -1.31 13.69
C GLY A 98 -5.95 -0.15 13.23
N GLN A 99 -5.35 -0.20 12.03
CA GLN A 99 -4.66 0.96 11.48
C GLN A 99 -5.65 2.06 11.10
N ASP A 100 -5.37 3.29 11.53
CA ASP A 100 -6.13 4.48 11.15
C ASP A 100 -5.67 4.98 9.78
N LEU A 101 -6.27 4.43 8.72
CA LEU A 101 -5.96 4.74 7.34
C LEU A 101 -7.14 5.44 6.66
N GLN A 102 -6.83 6.40 5.81
CA GLN A 102 -7.79 7.12 4.99
C GLN A 102 -7.55 6.85 3.50
N ILE A 103 -8.62 6.56 2.75
CA ILE A 103 -8.59 6.57 1.29
C ILE A 103 -8.78 8.01 0.84
N LEU A 104 -7.77 8.54 0.13
CA LEU A 104 -7.83 9.91 -0.40
C LEU A 104 -8.49 9.96 -1.77
N ASP A 105 -8.16 8.99 -2.63
CA ASP A 105 -8.68 8.91 -4.00
C ASP A 105 -8.52 7.50 -4.58
N VAL A 106 -9.18 7.25 -5.72
CA VAL A 106 -9.05 6.04 -6.51
C VAL A 106 -8.08 6.32 -7.66
N ALA A 107 -6.83 5.88 -7.50
CA ALA A 107 -5.78 6.12 -8.47
C ALA A 107 -6.02 5.44 -9.84
N VAL A 108 -6.65 4.25 -9.84
CA VAL A 108 -6.92 3.47 -11.04
C VAL A 108 -8.06 2.48 -10.82
N SER A 109 -8.80 2.18 -11.90
CA SER A 109 -9.72 1.05 -11.98
C SER A 109 -9.28 0.15 -13.13
N TYR A 110 -9.18 -1.16 -12.88
CA TYR A 110 -8.70 -2.14 -13.85
C TYR A 110 -9.45 -3.48 -13.72
N ALA A 111 -9.32 -4.35 -14.72
CA ALA A 111 -9.95 -5.67 -14.74
C ALA A 111 -8.92 -6.82 -14.75
N ASP A 112 -7.86 -6.74 -15.55
CA ASP A 112 -7.01 -7.88 -15.91
C ASP A 112 -5.55 -7.77 -15.48
N ASN A 113 -5.23 -6.88 -14.54
CA ASN A 113 -3.85 -6.67 -14.12
C ASN A 113 -3.35 -7.64 -13.04
N ASP A 114 -4.27 -8.16 -12.22
CA ASP A 114 -3.98 -9.15 -11.18
C ASP A 114 -4.50 -10.50 -11.63
N ASN A 115 -3.61 -11.39 -11.98
CA ASN A 115 -3.97 -12.70 -12.53
C ASN A 115 -3.04 -13.78 -12.03
N CYS A 116 -3.46 -15.02 -12.30
CA CYS A 116 -2.66 -16.21 -12.08
C CYS A 116 -2.25 -16.83 -13.42
N VAL A 117 -1.07 -17.43 -13.43
CA VAL A 117 -0.55 -18.25 -14.54
C VAL A 117 -0.15 -19.61 -14.03
N VAL A 118 -0.39 -20.63 -14.82
CA VAL A 118 0.04 -22.01 -14.59
C VAL A 118 1.12 -22.34 -15.61
N ARG A 119 2.11 -23.14 -15.22
CA ARG A 119 3.14 -23.60 -16.14
C ARG A 119 2.52 -24.34 -17.34
N SER A 120 2.94 -23.98 -18.53
CA SER A 120 2.40 -24.53 -19.78
C SER A 120 2.64 -26.04 -19.94
N ASP A 121 3.73 -26.57 -19.39
CA ASP A 121 4.07 -27.99 -19.44
C ASP A 121 3.17 -28.89 -18.59
N LEU A 122 2.34 -28.31 -17.71
CA LEU A 122 1.34 -29.05 -16.95
C LEU A 122 0.04 -29.28 -17.73
N GLU A 123 -0.14 -28.61 -18.86
CA GLU A 123 -1.30 -28.73 -19.76
C GLU A 123 -2.65 -28.52 -19.05
N ILE A 124 -2.65 -27.79 -17.91
CA ILE A 124 -3.85 -27.49 -17.13
C ILE A 124 -4.57 -26.28 -17.75
N ASP A 125 -5.83 -26.44 -18.08
CA ASP A 125 -6.70 -25.39 -18.59
C ASP A 125 -7.97 -25.21 -17.73
N LYS A 126 -8.92 -24.40 -18.19
CA LYS A 126 -10.18 -24.12 -17.47
C LYS A 126 -11.07 -25.36 -17.27
N ASP A 127 -10.90 -26.39 -18.06
CA ASP A 127 -11.71 -27.63 -18.02
C ASP A 127 -11.05 -28.72 -17.18
N SER A 128 -9.74 -28.57 -16.88
CA SER A 128 -8.91 -29.50 -16.10
C SER A 128 -8.42 -28.92 -14.75
N THR A 129 -9.04 -27.85 -14.26
CA THR A 129 -8.62 -27.14 -13.02
C THR A 129 -8.56 -28.02 -11.77
N ALA A 130 -9.25 -29.15 -11.72
CA ALA A 130 -9.14 -30.12 -10.63
C ALA A 130 -7.70 -30.66 -10.45
N GLU A 131 -6.88 -30.62 -11.49
CA GLU A 131 -5.47 -31.04 -11.47
C GLU A 131 -4.54 -30.04 -10.75
N LEU A 132 -5.07 -28.87 -10.35
CA LEU A 132 -4.39 -27.94 -9.46
C LEU A 132 -4.28 -28.46 -8.02
N ALA A 133 -5.06 -29.50 -7.64
CA ALA A 133 -4.90 -30.14 -6.35
C ALA A 133 -3.47 -30.70 -6.19
N GLY A 134 -2.84 -30.44 -5.07
CA GLY A 134 -1.45 -30.82 -4.77
C GLY A 134 -0.39 -29.95 -5.46
N LYS A 135 -0.78 -29.00 -6.31
CA LYS A 135 0.18 -28.08 -6.96
C LYS A 135 0.66 -26.99 -6.03
N LYS A 136 1.86 -26.52 -6.30
CA LYS A 136 2.50 -25.44 -5.55
C LYS A 136 2.24 -24.10 -6.22
N VAL A 137 1.69 -23.15 -5.46
CA VAL A 137 1.37 -21.82 -5.95
C VAL A 137 2.10 -20.73 -5.17
N ALA A 138 2.78 -19.84 -5.88
CA ALA A 138 3.34 -18.61 -5.33
C ALA A 138 2.30 -17.49 -5.44
N VAL A 139 1.95 -16.86 -4.31
CA VAL A 139 1.02 -15.74 -4.28
C VAL A 139 1.35 -14.80 -3.11
N PRO A 140 1.37 -13.48 -3.31
CA PRO A 140 1.63 -12.53 -2.21
C PRO A 140 0.38 -12.41 -1.35
N LEU A 141 0.43 -12.98 -0.13
CA LEU A 141 -0.73 -13.05 0.77
C LEU A 141 -1.24 -11.66 1.18
N GLY A 142 -2.55 -11.54 1.38
CA GLY A 142 -3.22 -10.29 1.78
C GLY A 142 -3.33 -9.23 0.68
N THR A 143 -2.96 -9.55 -0.55
CA THR A 143 -3.00 -8.63 -1.70
C THR A 143 -4.24 -8.84 -2.58
N ALA A 144 -4.41 -7.97 -3.59
CA ALA A 144 -5.44 -8.13 -4.61
C ALA A 144 -5.26 -9.43 -5.41
N ALA A 145 -4.01 -9.80 -5.74
CA ALA A 145 -3.72 -11.07 -6.40
C ALA A 145 -4.12 -12.29 -5.56
N HIS A 146 -3.89 -12.25 -4.23
CA HIS A 146 -4.36 -13.28 -3.33
C HIS A 146 -5.89 -13.38 -3.31
N TYR A 147 -6.58 -12.25 -3.21
CA TYR A 147 -8.03 -12.23 -3.28
C TYR A 147 -8.54 -12.79 -4.61
N GLY A 148 -7.93 -12.38 -5.72
CA GLY A 148 -8.24 -12.90 -7.07
C GLY A 148 -8.03 -14.41 -7.19
N PHE A 149 -6.91 -14.91 -6.66
CA PHE A 149 -6.61 -16.34 -6.59
C PHE A 149 -7.72 -17.11 -5.84
N LEU A 150 -8.08 -16.67 -4.65
CA LEU A 150 -9.15 -17.31 -3.87
C LEU A 150 -10.50 -17.33 -4.62
N LYS A 151 -10.83 -16.24 -5.32
CA LYS A 151 -12.04 -16.14 -6.13
C LYS A 151 -12.02 -17.06 -7.35
N GLN A 152 -10.88 -17.16 -8.04
CA GLN A 152 -10.70 -18.06 -9.18
C GLN A 152 -10.82 -19.52 -8.74
N MET A 153 -10.14 -19.92 -7.67
CA MET A 153 -10.23 -21.28 -7.14
C MET A 153 -11.66 -21.62 -6.71
N SER A 154 -12.35 -20.71 -6.04
CA SER A 154 -13.76 -20.89 -5.69
C SER A 154 -14.67 -21.02 -6.92
N HIS A 155 -14.41 -20.24 -7.98
CA HIS A 155 -15.20 -20.31 -9.23
C HIS A 155 -15.03 -21.66 -9.94
N PHE A 156 -13.82 -22.20 -9.94
CA PHE A 156 -13.51 -23.48 -10.56
C PHE A 156 -13.75 -24.69 -9.63
N GLY A 157 -14.19 -24.47 -8.40
CA GLY A 157 -14.45 -25.54 -7.43
C GLY A 157 -13.18 -26.22 -6.92
N VAL A 158 -12.03 -25.55 -7.00
CA VAL A 158 -10.75 -26.06 -6.47
C VAL A 158 -10.64 -25.72 -5.00
N ASP A 159 -10.39 -26.73 -4.17
CA ASP A 159 -10.10 -26.54 -2.75
C ASP A 159 -8.66 -26.02 -2.57
N VAL A 160 -8.52 -24.77 -2.14
CA VAL A 160 -7.22 -24.16 -1.86
C VAL A 160 -6.45 -24.93 -0.77
N GLY A 161 -7.17 -25.58 0.17
CA GLY A 161 -6.55 -26.42 1.19
C GLY A 161 -5.85 -27.65 0.63
N SER A 162 -6.16 -28.05 -0.61
CA SER A 162 -5.45 -29.12 -1.31
C SER A 162 -4.17 -28.68 -2.01
N MET A 163 -3.87 -27.37 -2.06
CA MET A 163 -2.71 -26.80 -2.74
C MET A 163 -1.61 -26.44 -1.73
N GLU A 164 -0.35 -26.38 -2.19
CA GLU A 164 0.76 -25.82 -1.42
C GLU A 164 0.86 -24.32 -1.73
N VAL A 165 0.25 -23.47 -0.88
CA VAL A 165 0.28 -22.03 -1.04
C VAL A 165 1.53 -21.45 -0.37
N VAL A 166 2.36 -20.76 -1.15
CA VAL A 166 3.59 -20.13 -0.67
C VAL A 166 3.49 -18.63 -0.82
N ASP A 167 3.75 -17.91 0.28
CA ASP A 167 3.81 -16.45 0.28
C ASP A 167 5.09 -15.99 -0.41
N MET A 168 4.96 -15.35 -1.56
CA MET A 168 6.07 -14.79 -2.32
C MET A 168 5.68 -13.45 -2.92
N ASP A 169 6.59 -12.48 -2.84
CA ASP A 169 6.45 -11.22 -3.58
C ASP A 169 6.47 -11.47 -5.10
N PRO A 170 5.83 -10.60 -5.90
CA PRO A 170 5.70 -10.85 -7.33
C PRO A 170 7.01 -11.07 -8.09
N PRO A 171 8.12 -10.35 -7.83
CA PRO A 171 9.40 -10.65 -8.49
C PRO A 171 9.92 -12.07 -8.21
N ASP A 172 9.83 -12.51 -6.94
CA ASP A 172 10.29 -13.84 -6.52
C ASP A 172 9.39 -14.94 -7.07
N GLY A 173 8.06 -14.74 -7.05
CA GLY A 173 7.10 -15.67 -7.62
C GLY A 173 7.27 -15.85 -9.14
N ALA A 174 7.54 -14.76 -9.87
CA ALA A 174 7.84 -14.81 -11.30
C ALA A 174 9.15 -15.57 -11.59
N ALA A 175 10.17 -15.38 -10.77
CA ALA A 175 11.41 -16.14 -10.88
C ALA A 175 11.19 -17.62 -10.54
N ALA A 176 10.43 -17.93 -9.50
CA ALA A 176 10.14 -19.29 -9.06
C ALA A 176 9.40 -20.10 -10.13
N ILE A 177 8.37 -19.52 -10.79
CA ILE A 177 7.65 -20.23 -11.86
C ILE A 177 8.53 -20.45 -13.09
N SER A 178 9.35 -19.48 -13.48
CA SER A 178 10.27 -19.61 -14.62
C SER A 178 11.34 -20.69 -14.38
N GLN A 179 11.69 -20.96 -13.11
CA GLN A 179 12.65 -21.99 -12.72
C GLN A 179 11.98 -23.35 -12.45
N GLY A 180 10.65 -23.44 -12.55
CA GLY A 180 9.90 -24.66 -12.23
C GLY A 180 9.84 -24.97 -10.72
N ALA A 181 10.16 -24.02 -9.85
CA ALA A 181 10.11 -24.20 -8.40
C ALA A 181 8.68 -24.11 -7.84
N VAL A 182 7.76 -23.53 -8.60
CA VAL A 182 6.31 -23.53 -8.35
C VAL A 182 5.57 -23.86 -9.64
N ASP A 183 4.35 -24.38 -9.52
CA ASP A 183 3.51 -24.81 -10.62
C ASP A 183 2.59 -23.69 -11.13
N MET A 184 2.26 -22.76 -10.24
CA MET A 184 1.36 -21.63 -10.48
C MET A 184 1.91 -20.38 -9.79
N PHE A 185 1.70 -19.23 -10.41
CA PHE A 185 2.05 -17.94 -9.84
C PHE A 185 0.90 -16.96 -10.02
N CYS A 186 0.56 -16.24 -8.96
CA CYS A 186 -0.39 -15.12 -8.98
C CYS A 186 0.32 -13.82 -8.65
N GLY A 187 0.11 -12.78 -9.43
CA GLY A 187 0.76 -11.50 -9.24
C GLY A 187 0.22 -10.44 -10.18
N TRP A 188 1.00 -9.41 -10.42
CA TRP A 188 0.63 -8.24 -11.23
C TRP A 188 1.81 -7.64 -11.99
N GLY A 189 1.50 -6.65 -12.84
CA GLY A 189 2.46 -5.77 -13.45
C GLY A 189 3.55 -6.45 -14.25
N GLY A 190 4.77 -5.96 -14.12
CA GLY A 190 5.94 -6.47 -14.83
C GLY A 190 6.27 -7.92 -14.50
N SER A 191 6.11 -8.32 -13.24
CA SER A 191 6.35 -9.69 -12.77
C SER A 191 5.41 -10.69 -13.44
N LEU A 192 4.12 -10.38 -13.48
CA LEU A 192 3.13 -11.23 -14.14
C LEU A 192 3.37 -11.31 -15.66
N ARG A 193 3.75 -10.18 -16.30
CA ARG A 193 4.07 -10.17 -17.72
C ARG A 193 5.26 -11.08 -18.02
N ARG A 194 6.36 -10.98 -17.25
CA ARG A 194 7.53 -11.87 -17.41
C ARG A 194 7.14 -13.33 -17.25
N ALA A 195 6.32 -13.67 -16.25
CA ALA A 195 5.87 -15.04 -16.06
C ALA A 195 5.04 -15.59 -17.23
N LYS A 196 4.32 -14.74 -17.98
CA LYS A 196 3.55 -15.13 -19.17
C LYS A 196 4.43 -15.36 -20.42
N GLU A 197 5.66 -14.87 -20.43
CA GLU A 197 6.59 -14.99 -21.56
C GLU A 197 7.39 -16.32 -21.52
N HIS A 198 7.32 -17.05 -20.42
CA HIS A 198 7.98 -18.34 -20.17
C HIS A 198 6.97 -19.49 -20.08
#